data_f70f4974d4f18290a02bcbd223e44714
#
_entry.id   f70f4974d4f18290a02bcbd223e44714
#
_cell.length_a   1.000
_cell.length_b   1.000
_cell.length_c   1.000
_cell.angle_alpha   90.00
_cell.angle_beta   90.00
_cell.angle_gamma   90.00
#
_symmetry.space_group_name_H-M   'P 1'
#
loop_
_entity.id
_entity.type
_entity.pdbx_description
1 polymer ?
#
loop_
_entity_poly.entity_id
_entity_poly.type
_entity_poly.pdbx_seq_one_letter_code
_entity_poly.pdbx_strand_id
1 'polypeptide(L)'
;REKKFYFNSTEKTNYIFNSSIKGIEDSDLILLIGTNPRHEATILNARIRKTSVQKNVPIYSIGNPGDLTYDYKIIGNKTDDIKKIINKEHEFSKKLLSAKKPIIIIGESALELKSGKYIFEELKSFLIENNLINKEWNALNILTQNASTVGLLDLNILSDQKGDNFSFFDNLKNNKFKFLYLLGSDNLDFK
;
A
#
# COMPACT_ATOMS: atom_id res chain seq x y z
N ARG A 1 5.80 -14.90 9.19
CA ARG A 1 5.61 -13.51 9.69
C ARG A 1 4.17 -13.34 10.13
N GLU A 2 3.90 -13.18 11.42
CA GLU A 2 2.54 -13.01 11.96
C GLU A 2 1.91 -11.64 11.71
N LYS A 3 2.54 -10.75 10.97
CA LYS A 3 1.93 -9.48 10.66
C LYS A 3 0.82 -9.68 9.65
N LYS A 4 -0.42 -9.60 10.14
CA LYS A 4 -1.63 -9.60 9.33
C LYS A 4 -1.85 -8.19 8.83
N PHE A 5 -1.66 -7.93 7.56
CA PHE A 5 -2.11 -6.71 6.91
C PHE A 5 -3.42 -6.98 6.15
N TYR A 6 -4.25 -5.96 6.05
CA TYR A 6 -5.47 -6.07 5.27
C TYR A 6 -5.14 -6.12 3.78
N PHE A 7 -5.73 -7.05 3.07
CA PHE A 7 -5.75 -7.09 1.62
C PHE A 7 -7.10 -7.56 1.12
N ASN A 8 -7.48 -7.14 -0.07
CA ASN A 8 -8.70 -7.56 -0.74
C ASN A 8 -8.30 -8.35 -1.99
N SER A 9 -8.50 -9.67 -1.96
CA SER A 9 -8.11 -10.59 -3.03
C SER A 9 -9.16 -10.77 -4.12
N THR A 10 -10.28 -10.04 -4.07
CA THR A 10 -11.38 -10.19 -5.06
C THR A 10 -10.95 -9.82 -6.47
N GLU A 11 -10.06 -8.85 -6.60
CA GLU A 11 -9.55 -8.37 -7.87
C GLU A 11 -8.04 -8.12 -7.76
N LYS A 12 -7.29 -8.43 -8.81
CA LYS A 12 -5.84 -8.23 -8.86
C LYS A 12 -5.43 -6.78 -8.64
N THR A 13 -6.23 -5.83 -9.12
CA THR A 13 -6.02 -4.39 -8.95
C THR A 13 -6.01 -3.93 -7.49
N ASN A 14 -6.51 -4.74 -6.57
CA ASN A 14 -6.60 -4.41 -5.15
C ASN A 14 -5.28 -4.62 -4.39
N TYR A 15 -4.29 -5.31 -4.96
CA TYR A 15 -3.06 -5.67 -4.24
C TYR A 15 -1.77 -5.51 -5.06
N ILE A 16 -1.85 -4.90 -6.24
CA ILE A 16 -0.68 -4.64 -7.09
C ILE A 16 -0.37 -3.15 -7.20
N PHE A 17 0.79 -2.85 -7.78
CA PHE A 17 1.15 -1.50 -8.21
C PHE A 17 0.55 -1.23 -9.60
N ASN A 18 -0.63 -0.60 -9.64
CA ASN A 18 -1.44 -0.46 -10.85
C ASN A 18 -0.88 0.52 -11.89
N SER A 19 -0.31 1.63 -11.43
CA SER A 19 0.19 2.70 -12.33
C SER A 19 1.47 2.31 -13.08
N SER A 20 2.03 1.14 -12.82
CA SER A 20 3.36 0.67 -13.27
C SER A 20 4.53 1.56 -12.81
N ILE A 21 5.73 1.01 -12.79
CA ILE A 21 6.95 1.77 -12.41
C ILE A 21 7.25 2.88 -13.45
N LYS A 22 6.97 2.63 -14.71
CA LYS A 22 7.13 3.63 -15.78
C LYS A 22 6.09 4.75 -15.67
N GLY A 23 4.87 4.41 -15.29
CA GLY A 23 3.77 5.37 -15.13
C GLY A 23 4.00 6.42 -14.06
N ILE A 24 4.93 6.20 -13.12
CA ILE A 24 5.35 7.24 -12.16
C ILE A 24 5.82 8.51 -12.88
N GLU A 25 6.49 8.35 -14.02
CA GLU A 25 6.99 9.48 -14.79
C GLU A 25 5.87 10.29 -15.47
N ASP A 26 4.67 9.73 -15.58
CA ASP A 26 3.49 10.38 -16.17
C ASP A 26 2.58 11.02 -15.10
N SER A 27 2.91 10.84 -13.82
CA SER A 27 2.09 11.38 -12.72
C SER A 27 2.28 12.90 -12.57
N ASP A 28 1.26 13.54 -12.03
CA ASP A 28 1.24 14.97 -11.69
C ASP A 28 1.09 15.24 -10.19
N LEU A 29 0.85 14.19 -9.38
CA LEU A 29 0.81 14.23 -7.93
C LEU A 29 1.10 12.86 -7.36
N ILE A 30 1.89 12.78 -6.28
CA ILE A 30 2.16 11.52 -5.57
C ILE A 30 1.82 11.67 -4.10
N LEU A 31 1.03 10.72 -3.57
CA LEU A 31 0.70 10.59 -2.16
C LEU A 31 1.22 9.26 -1.62
N LEU A 32 2.04 9.32 -0.57
CA LEU A 32 2.56 8.17 0.17
C LEU A 32 1.76 7.97 1.45
N ILE A 33 1.28 6.77 1.72
CA ILE A 33 0.52 6.43 2.94
C ILE A 33 1.17 5.25 3.63
N GLY A 34 1.80 5.49 4.78
CA GLY A 34 2.42 4.44 5.60
C GLY A 34 3.46 3.61 4.84
N THR A 35 4.28 4.23 4.02
CA THR A 35 5.36 3.57 3.26
C THR A 35 6.62 4.42 3.25
N ASN A 36 7.77 3.74 3.25
CA ASN A 36 9.06 4.32 2.96
C ASN A 36 9.64 3.65 1.70
N PRO A 37 9.37 4.19 0.51
CA PRO A 37 9.80 3.57 -0.74
C PRO A 37 11.33 3.50 -0.88
N ARG A 38 12.10 4.31 -0.15
CA ARG A 38 13.56 4.22 -0.15
C ARG A 38 14.07 2.89 0.41
N HIS A 39 13.39 2.36 1.43
CA HIS A 39 13.74 1.09 2.06
C HIS A 39 12.95 -0.10 1.52
N GLU A 40 11.69 0.13 1.17
CA GLU A 40 10.76 -0.93 0.75
C GLU A 40 10.87 -1.27 -0.74
N ALA A 41 11.18 -0.26 -1.58
CA ALA A 41 11.25 -0.39 -3.04
C ALA A 41 12.20 0.65 -3.66
N THR A 42 13.49 0.44 -3.54
CA THR A 42 14.54 1.42 -3.91
C THR A 42 14.47 1.86 -5.38
N ILE A 43 14.14 0.98 -6.30
CA ILE A 43 13.97 1.31 -7.73
C ILE A 43 12.76 2.22 -7.93
N LEU A 44 11.65 1.95 -7.24
CA LEU A 44 10.47 2.80 -7.23
C LEU A 44 10.82 4.20 -6.69
N ASN A 45 11.54 4.25 -5.57
CA ASN A 45 12.00 5.52 -4.97
C ASN A 45 12.88 6.33 -5.94
N ALA A 46 13.77 5.68 -6.68
CA ALA A 46 14.60 6.34 -7.68
C ALA A 46 13.75 6.95 -8.81
N ARG A 47 12.67 6.28 -9.24
CA ARG A 47 11.72 6.81 -10.22
C ARG A 47 10.92 7.99 -9.69
N ILE A 48 10.43 7.90 -8.44
CA ILE A 48 9.75 9.02 -7.77
C ILE A 48 10.70 10.22 -7.68
N ARG A 49 11.94 10.00 -7.24
CA ARG A 49 12.96 11.07 -7.19
C ARG A 49 13.18 11.71 -8.56
N LYS A 50 13.37 10.90 -9.60
CA LYS A 50 13.53 11.39 -10.97
C LYS A 50 12.37 12.30 -11.38
N THR A 51 11.15 11.86 -11.13
CA THR A 51 9.93 12.60 -11.48
C THR A 51 9.81 13.89 -10.68
N SER A 52 10.09 13.87 -9.39
CA SER A 52 10.11 15.06 -8.55
C SER A 52 11.12 16.09 -9.01
N VAL A 53 12.36 15.66 -9.27
CA VAL A 53 13.45 16.58 -9.64
C VAL A 53 13.31 17.11 -11.08
N GLN A 54 12.90 16.26 -12.03
CA GLN A 54 12.84 16.66 -13.45
C GLN A 54 11.55 17.38 -13.84
N LYS A 55 10.43 17.03 -13.20
CA LYS A 55 9.09 17.56 -13.53
C LYS A 55 8.46 18.39 -12.44
N ASN A 56 9.13 18.55 -11.28
CA ASN A 56 8.60 19.24 -10.09
C ASN A 56 7.26 18.67 -9.62
N VAL A 57 7.05 17.37 -9.78
CA VAL A 57 5.82 16.71 -9.30
C VAL A 57 5.77 16.78 -7.76
N PRO A 58 4.71 17.34 -7.18
CA PRO A 58 4.58 17.46 -5.75
C PRO A 58 4.35 16.10 -5.10
N ILE A 59 5.08 15.86 -4.00
CA ILE A 59 4.98 14.63 -3.23
C ILE A 59 4.44 14.95 -1.84
N TYR A 60 3.44 14.20 -1.42
CA TYR A 60 2.80 14.30 -0.12
C TYR A 60 2.91 12.99 0.64
N SER A 61 2.88 13.07 1.98
CA SER A 61 2.89 11.88 2.83
C SER A 61 1.88 11.98 3.96
N ILE A 62 1.24 10.86 4.26
CA ILE A 62 0.55 10.60 5.52
C ILE A 62 1.39 9.60 6.30
N GLY A 63 1.89 10.04 7.44
CA GLY A 63 3.01 9.43 8.14
C GLY A 63 4.34 10.07 7.77
N ASN A 64 5.37 9.76 8.56
CA ASN A 64 6.73 10.26 8.34
C ASN A 64 7.60 9.13 7.74
N PRO A 65 7.88 9.15 6.43
CA PRO A 65 8.74 8.15 5.79
C PRO A 65 10.24 8.38 6.05
N GLY A 66 10.64 9.46 6.71
CA GLY A 66 12.04 9.81 6.91
C GLY A 66 12.70 10.40 5.65
N ASP A 67 14.02 10.25 5.51
CA ASP A 67 14.76 10.75 4.36
C ASP A 67 14.49 9.91 3.10
N LEU A 68 13.83 10.50 2.11
CA LEU A 68 13.53 9.90 0.81
C LEU A 68 14.48 10.33 -0.30
N THR A 69 15.44 11.26 0.00
CA THR A 69 16.34 11.87 -0.98
C THR A 69 15.69 12.86 -1.96
N TYR A 70 14.47 13.29 -1.68
CA TYR A 70 13.71 14.34 -2.38
C TYR A 70 12.73 15.01 -1.42
N ASP A 71 12.28 16.20 -1.78
CA ASP A 71 11.35 16.98 -0.96
C ASP A 71 9.94 16.39 -1.02
N TYR A 72 9.28 16.35 0.14
CA TYR A 72 7.88 15.96 0.27
C TYR A 72 7.23 16.74 1.42
N LYS A 73 5.91 16.83 1.40
CA LYS A 73 5.13 17.50 2.44
C LYS A 73 4.31 16.48 3.24
N ILE A 74 4.53 16.42 4.55
CA ILE A 74 3.65 15.67 5.45
C ILE A 74 2.34 16.44 5.59
N ILE A 75 1.22 15.76 5.31
CA ILE A 75 -0.13 16.33 5.39
C ILE A 75 -1.00 15.68 6.47
N GLY A 76 -0.49 14.68 7.16
CA GLY A 76 -1.13 14.01 8.26
C GLY A 76 -0.31 12.85 8.80
N ASN A 77 -0.71 12.33 9.97
CA ASN A 77 -0.05 11.19 10.62
C ASN A 77 -1.03 10.11 11.09
N LYS A 78 -2.33 10.32 10.91
CA LYS A 78 -3.38 9.48 11.47
C LYS A 78 -4.40 9.08 10.41
N THR A 79 -5.16 8.03 10.69
CA THR A 79 -6.29 7.61 9.86
C THR A 79 -7.36 8.70 9.74
N ASP A 80 -7.53 9.55 10.77
CA ASP A 80 -8.46 10.68 10.74
C ASP A 80 -8.11 11.71 9.66
N ASP A 81 -6.82 11.87 9.34
CA ASP A 81 -6.40 12.78 8.27
C ASP A 81 -6.83 12.23 6.89
N ILE A 82 -6.78 10.90 6.71
CA ILE A 82 -7.32 10.24 5.51
C ILE A 82 -8.84 10.45 5.43
N LYS A 83 -9.55 10.30 6.56
CA LYS A 83 -10.99 10.55 6.63
C LYS A 83 -11.35 11.97 6.22
N LYS A 84 -10.62 12.98 6.70
CA LYS A 84 -10.82 14.39 6.29
C LYS A 84 -10.57 14.59 4.80
N ILE A 85 -9.59 13.89 4.22
CA ILE A 85 -9.31 13.97 2.78
C ILE A 85 -10.50 13.40 2.00
N ILE A 86 -11.02 12.25 2.38
CA ILE A 86 -12.17 11.58 1.76
C ILE A 86 -13.42 12.47 1.85
N ASN A 87 -13.67 13.06 3.04
CA ASN A 87 -14.81 13.95 3.26
C ASN A 87 -14.63 15.35 2.59
N LYS A 88 -13.52 15.59 1.91
CA LYS A 88 -13.19 16.89 1.27
C LYS A 88 -13.02 18.04 2.25
N GLU A 89 -12.77 17.74 3.52
CA GLU A 89 -12.55 18.73 4.59
C GLU A 89 -11.08 19.19 4.66
N HIS A 90 -10.16 18.39 4.09
CA HIS A 90 -8.74 18.71 4.07
C HIS A 90 -8.38 19.52 2.81
N GLU A 91 -7.52 20.54 2.95
CA GLU A 91 -7.05 21.35 1.81
C GLU A 91 -6.45 20.53 0.67
N PHE A 92 -5.77 19.44 1.01
CA PHE A 92 -5.17 18.51 0.05
C PHE A 92 -6.20 17.86 -0.89
N SER A 93 -7.45 17.68 -0.45
CA SER A 93 -8.51 17.07 -1.26
C SER A 93 -8.73 17.82 -2.57
N LYS A 94 -8.65 19.17 -2.54
CA LYS A 94 -8.79 20.00 -3.74
C LYS A 94 -7.65 19.74 -4.72
N LYS A 95 -6.41 19.58 -4.23
CA LYS A 95 -5.24 19.26 -5.06
C LYS A 95 -5.34 17.88 -5.67
N LEU A 96 -5.76 16.88 -4.88
CA LEU A 96 -5.94 15.51 -5.35
C LEU A 96 -7.02 15.44 -6.45
N LEU A 97 -8.13 16.12 -6.26
CA LEU A 97 -9.25 16.14 -7.23
C LEU A 97 -8.94 16.95 -8.50
N SER A 98 -8.01 17.89 -8.45
CA SER A 98 -7.56 18.65 -9.63
C SER A 98 -6.46 17.92 -10.42
N ALA A 99 -5.84 16.90 -9.85
CA ALA A 99 -4.80 16.13 -10.50
C ALA A 99 -5.39 15.23 -11.61
N LYS A 100 -4.70 15.16 -12.74
CA LYS A 100 -5.12 14.33 -13.89
C LYS A 100 -4.64 12.89 -13.78
N LYS A 101 -3.44 12.71 -13.24
CA LYS A 101 -2.78 11.41 -13.10
C LYS A 101 -2.15 11.27 -11.69
N PRO A 102 -2.95 11.35 -10.62
CA PRO A 102 -2.39 11.17 -9.29
C PRO A 102 -1.96 9.73 -9.06
N ILE A 103 -0.93 9.54 -8.24
CA ILE A 103 -0.50 8.24 -7.73
C ILE A 103 -0.64 8.23 -6.23
N ILE A 104 -1.37 7.27 -5.70
CA ILE A 104 -1.52 7.03 -4.26
C ILE A 104 -0.90 5.68 -3.96
N ILE A 105 0.12 5.67 -3.11
CA ILE A 105 0.85 4.46 -2.73
C ILE A 105 0.53 4.15 -1.27
N ILE A 106 -0.17 3.04 -1.04
CA ILE A 106 -0.46 2.53 0.30
C ILE A 106 0.55 1.43 0.61
N GLY A 107 1.35 1.64 1.65
CA GLY A 107 2.29 0.64 2.13
C GLY A 107 1.65 -0.38 3.05
N GLU A 108 2.32 -1.52 3.20
CA GLU A 108 1.90 -2.61 4.09
C GLU A 108 1.71 -2.12 5.54
N SER A 109 2.54 -1.18 6.01
CA SER A 109 2.45 -0.62 7.36
C SER A 109 1.12 0.09 7.65
N ALA A 110 0.51 0.75 6.65
CA ALA A 110 -0.81 1.35 6.82
C ALA A 110 -1.91 0.27 6.84
N LEU A 111 -1.74 -0.81 6.09
CA LEU A 111 -2.69 -1.92 6.01
C LEU A 111 -2.62 -2.87 7.21
N GLU A 112 -1.50 -2.87 7.96
CA GLU A 112 -1.34 -3.60 9.22
C GLU A 112 -2.10 -2.96 10.39
N LEU A 113 -2.50 -1.69 10.28
CA LEU A 113 -3.27 -1.02 11.31
C LEU A 113 -4.66 -1.65 11.46
N LYS A 114 -5.26 -1.54 12.65
CA LYS A 114 -6.66 -1.92 12.85
C LYS A 114 -7.62 -1.23 11.89
N SER A 115 -7.26 -0.03 11.44
CA SER A 115 -7.97 0.76 10.42
C SER A 115 -7.57 0.42 8.99
N GLY A 116 -6.70 -0.55 8.74
CA GLY A 116 -6.19 -0.87 7.41
C GLY A 116 -7.29 -1.17 6.39
N LYS A 117 -8.32 -1.95 6.82
CA LYS A 117 -9.52 -2.19 5.99
C LYS A 117 -10.23 -0.89 5.62
N TYR A 118 -10.48 -0.03 6.61
CA TYR A 118 -11.13 1.27 6.40
C TYR A 118 -10.31 2.15 5.43
N ILE A 119 -9.00 2.24 5.65
CA ILE A 119 -8.11 3.04 4.78
C ILE A 119 -8.24 2.58 3.33
N PHE A 120 -8.17 1.29 3.09
CA PHE A 120 -8.21 0.73 1.74
C PHE A 120 -9.59 0.94 1.08
N GLU A 121 -10.67 0.48 1.72
CA GLU A 121 -12.00 0.45 1.12
C GLU A 121 -12.57 1.86 0.89
N GLU A 122 -12.46 2.75 1.86
CA GLU A 122 -12.97 4.11 1.75
C GLU A 122 -12.16 4.93 0.75
N LEU A 123 -10.83 4.78 0.76
CA LEU A 123 -10.01 5.49 -0.21
C LEU A 123 -10.27 4.97 -1.64
N LYS A 124 -10.41 3.66 -1.83
CA LYS A 124 -10.78 3.08 -3.13
C LYS A 124 -12.11 3.62 -3.62
N SER A 125 -13.14 3.63 -2.76
CA SER A 125 -14.47 4.17 -3.09
C SER A 125 -14.39 5.64 -3.49
N PHE A 126 -13.68 6.45 -2.71
CA PHE A 126 -13.46 7.86 -3.01
C PHE A 126 -12.78 8.07 -4.38
N LEU A 127 -11.78 7.26 -4.70
CA LEU A 127 -11.06 7.36 -5.98
C LEU A 127 -11.94 6.97 -7.18
N ILE A 128 -12.80 5.96 -7.02
CA ILE A 128 -13.75 5.53 -8.05
C ILE A 128 -14.81 6.63 -8.27
N GLU A 129 -15.41 7.15 -7.20
CA GLU A 129 -16.44 8.19 -7.26
C GLU A 129 -15.95 9.48 -7.93
N ASN A 130 -14.67 9.79 -7.78
CA ASN A 130 -14.07 10.99 -8.36
C ASN A 130 -13.33 10.71 -9.69
N ASN A 131 -13.55 9.54 -10.31
CA ASN A 131 -12.97 9.12 -11.60
C ASN A 131 -11.44 9.10 -11.65
N LEU A 132 -10.78 8.91 -10.50
CA LEU A 132 -9.32 8.76 -10.39
C LEU A 132 -8.87 7.29 -10.58
N ILE A 133 -9.84 6.37 -10.62
CA ILE A 133 -9.70 4.98 -11.08
C ILE A 133 -10.62 4.81 -12.28
N ASN A 134 -10.05 4.67 -13.47
CA ASN A 134 -10.77 4.51 -14.73
C ASN A 134 -10.00 3.59 -15.69
N LYS A 135 -10.47 3.44 -16.94
CA LYS A 135 -9.82 2.55 -17.92
C LYS A 135 -8.43 3.00 -18.35
N GLU A 136 -8.14 4.30 -18.27
CA GLU A 136 -6.85 4.87 -18.73
C GLU A 136 -5.85 5.01 -17.60
N TRP A 137 -6.34 5.21 -16.37
CA TRP A 137 -5.51 5.46 -15.19
C TRP A 137 -6.07 4.85 -13.93
N ASN A 138 -5.22 4.19 -13.16
CA ASN A 138 -5.56 3.71 -11.82
C ASN A 138 -4.63 4.36 -10.81
N ALA A 139 -5.17 5.30 -10.04
CA ALA A 139 -4.42 6.03 -9.03
C ALA A 139 -4.04 5.19 -7.80
N LEU A 140 -4.75 4.08 -7.53
CA LEU A 140 -4.54 3.24 -6.36
C LEU A 140 -3.39 2.26 -6.58
N ASN A 141 -2.38 2.30 -5.71
CA ASN A 141 -1.23 1.40 -5.77
C ASN A 141 -0.94 0.83 -4.40
N ILE A 142 -0.73 -0.47 -4.33
CA ILE A 142 -0.33 -1.15 -3.10
C ILE A 142 1.14 -1.52 -3.20
N LEU A 143 1.90 -1.17 -2.17
CA LEU A 143 3.30 -1.53 -2.07
C LEU A 143 3.50 -2.55 -0.95
N THR A 144 3.79 -3.79 -1.36
CA THR A 144 4.10 -4.89 -0.44
C THR A 144 5.60 -4.94 -0.15
N GLN A 145 5.96 -5.33 1.07
CA GLN A 145 7.37 -5.39 1.50
C GLN A 145 8.11 -6.62 0.97
N ASN A 146 7.39 -7.69 0.65
CA ASN A 146 8.01 -8.93 0.18
C ASN A 146 7.71 -9.15 -1.30
N ALA A 147 8.73 -9.46 -2.08
CA ALA A 147 8.65 -9.64 -3.53
C ALA A 147 7.65 -10.76 -3.95
N SER A 148 7.48 -11.80 -3.13
CA SER A 148 6.58 -12.93 -3.43
C SER A 148 5.13 -12.71 -2.99
N THR A 149 4.81 -11.63 -2.26
CA THR A 149 3.46 -11.43 -1.70
C THR A 149 2.38 -11.42 -2.78
N VAL A 150 2.60 -10.70 -3.86
CA VAL A 150 1.65 -10.64 -4.98
C VAL A 150 1.45 -12.01 -5.62
N GLY A 151 2.53 -12.79 -5.83
CA GLY A 151 2.44 -14.15 -6.36
C GLY A 151 1.67 -15.10 -5.44
N LEU A 152 1.87 -14.98 -4.12
CA LEU A 152 1.12 -15.78 -3.14
C LEU A 152 -0.38 -15.42 -3.13
N LEU A 153 -0.71 -14.13 -3.32
CA LEU A 153 -2.10 -13.68 -3.46
C LEU A 153 -2.72 -14.17 -4.77
N ASP A 154 -2.00 -14.11 -5.89
CA ASP A 154 -2.44 -14.63 -7.19
C ASP A 154 -2.73 -16.14 -7.13
N LEU A 155 -1.97 -16.89 -6.34
CA LEU A 155 -2.12 -18.34 -6.16
C LEU A 155 -3.13 -18.72 -5.06
N ASN A 156 -3.76 -17.75 -4.39
CA ASN A 156 -4.64 -17.97 -3.24
C ASN A 156 -3.98 -18.78 -2.10
N ILE A 157 -2.65 -18.69 -1.95
CA ILE A 157 -1.91 -19.41 -0.90
C ILE A 157 -1.98 -18.65 0.43
N LEU A 158 -2.08 -17.31 0.39
CA LEU A 158 -2.34 -16.53 1.59
C LEU A 158 -3.81 -16.76 1.95
N SER A 159 -4.02 -17.56 3.00
CA SER A 159 -5.35 -17.91 3.48
C SER A 159 -6.19 -16.66 3.70
N ASP A 160 -7.36 -16.65 3.07
CA ASP A 160 -8.39 -15.66 3.26
C ASP A 160 -8.57 -15.36 4.74
N GLN A 161 -8.75 -14.08 5.04
CA GLN A 161 -9.26 -13.61 6.33
C GLN A 161 -10.74 -14.00 6.53
N LYS A 162 -11.22 -15.04 5.86
CA LYS A 162 -12.52 -15.64 6.14
C LYS A 162 -12.44 -16.39 7.46
N GLY A 163 -12.53 -15.58 8.48
CA GLY A 163 -13.28 -15.89 9.70
C GLY A 163 -12.75 -16.91 10.68
N ASP A 164 -11.88 -17.81 10.38
CA ASP A 164 -11.47 -18.80 11.34
C ASP A 164 -9.94 -18.89 11.48
N ASN A 165 -9.45 -18.18 12.49
CA ASN A 165 -8.31 -18.47 13.36
C ASN A 165 -7.29 -19.53 12.86
N PHE A 166 -6.92 -19.50 11.59
CA PHE A 166 -5.78 -20.27 11.14
C PHE A 166 -4.50 -19.49 11.43
N SER A 167 -4.18 -19.30 12.70
CA SER A 167 -2.82 -18.94 13.06
C SER A 167 -1.97 -20.19 12.87
N PHE A 168 -1.08 -20.16 11.90
CA PHE A 168 -0.07 -21.20 11.70
C PHE A 168 0.65 -21.52 13.01
N PHE A 169 1.03 -20.49 13.77
CA PHE A 169 1.72 -20.65 15.05
C PHE A 169 0.84 -21.22 16.15
N ASP A 170 -0.45 -20.88 16.21
CA ASP A 170 -1.38 -21.49 17.18
C ASP A 170 -1.58 -22.98 16.86
N ASN A 171 -1.68 -23.33 15.60
CA ASN A 171 -1.78 -24.72 15.19
C ASN A 171 -0.49 -25.50 15.45
N LEU A 172 0.67 -24.84 15.30
CA LEU A 172 1.98 -25.42 15.63
C LEU A 172 2.09 -25.65 17.15
N LYS A 173 1.78 -24.65 17.98
CA LYS A 173 1.75 -24.75 19.45
C LYS A 173 0.79 -25.82 19.97
N ASN A 174 -0.34 -25.99 19.29
CA ASN A 174 -1.35 -26.99 19.65
C ASN A 174 -1.10 -28.37 19.02
N ASN A 175 0.09 -28.63 18.44
CA ASN A 175 0.47 -29.89 17.83
C ASN A 175 -0.52 -30.42 16.77
N LYS A 176 -1.19 -29.52 16.05
CA LYS A 176 -2.17 -29.87 15.02
C LYS A 176 -1.53 -30.38 13.72
N PHE A 177 -0.24 -30.10 13.51
CA PHE A 177 0.47 -30.59 12.35
C PHE A 177 1.14 -31.94 12.64
N LYS A 178 0.92 -32.92 11.78
CA LYS A 178 1.64 -34.21 11.83
C LYS A 178 2.99 -34.13 11.10
N PHE A 179 3.13 -33.24 10.15
CA PHE A 179 4.33 -33.02 9.35
C PHE A 179 4.40 -31.56 8.93
N LEU A 180 5.60 -30.98 8.99
CA LEU A 180 5.89 -29.62 8.56
C LEU A 180 7.09 -29.63 7.64
N TYR A 181 6.91 -29.13 6.42
CA TYR A 181 7.98 -28.96 5.44
C TYR A 181 8.32 -27.47 5.32
N LEU A 182 9.55 -27.09 5.67
CA LEU A 182 10.05 -25.73 5.60
C LEU A 182 10.96 -25.60 4.39
N LEU A 183 10.62 -24.73 3.47
CA LEU A 183 11.40 -24.44 2.27
C LEU A 183 11.78 -22.95 2.22
N GLY A 184 13.06 -22.64 2.31
CA GLY A 184 13.58 -21.26 2.24
C GLY A 184 13.03 -20.33 3.34
N SER A 185 12.78 -20.87 4.54
CA SER A 185 12.18 -20.14 5.67
C SER A 185 13.25 -19.70 6.67
N ASP A 186 14.04 -18.68 6.32
CA ASP A 186 15.18 -18.24 7.13
C ASP A 186 14.77 -17.31 8.29
N ASN A 187 13.54 -16.80 8.28
CA ASN A 187 13.06 -15.79 9.22
C ASN A 187 12.09 -16.34 10.30
N LEU A 188 12.06 -17.64 10.50
CA LEU A 188 11.27 -18.24 11.57
C LEU A 188 12.02 -18.18 12.90
N ASP A 189 11.55 -17.36 13.84
CA ASP A 189 12.04 -17.35 15.22
C ASP A 189 11.20 -18.36 16.03
N PHE A 190 11.82 -19.48 16.38
CA PHE A 190 11.22 -20.55 17.18
C PHE A 190 11.53 -20.40 18.67
N LYS A 191 11.51 -19.19 19.21
CA LYS A 191 11.63 -18.98 20.66
C LYS A 191 10.38 -19.35 21.42
#